data_cb08d982ef9dcab222e6bcc8a123117d
#
_entry.id   cb08d982ef9dcab222e6bcc8a123117d
#
_cell.length_a   1.000
_cell.length_b   1.000
_cell.length_c   1.000
_cell.angle_alpha   90.00
_cell.angle_beta   90.00
_cell.angle_gamma   90.00
#
_symmetry.space_group_name_H-M   'P 1'
#
loop_
_entity.id
_entity.type
_entity.pdbx_description
1 polymer ?
#
loop_
_entity_poly.entity_id
_entity_poly.type
_entity_poly.pdbx_seq_one_letter_code
_entity_poly.pdbx_strand_id
1 'polypeptide(L)'
;FEDVDNWLTPRTIDLIKTEMDGVKRSKGVVTLLTTNYPELLPSALIDRPGRFHDVLKFDLPGTDERRQMFTRWIPGLSESALTEAVAATDGFSGSHIYHLGKFVAIIQEQDGLSLTDALATALQKLAEQRELITSTQRYKSMYQPGAAMVSQLGTRVEPMVMKDFEPLDAGRAYSMLH
;
A
#
# COMPACT_ATOMS: atom_id res chain seq x y z
N PHE A 1 -0.19 5.46 -16.85
CA PHE A 1 1.10 5.33 -16.14
C PHE A 1 0.79 5.16 -14.67
N GLU A 2 1.20 4.04 -14.07
CA GLU A 2 0.96 3.74 -12.65
C GLU A 2 2.23 3.96 -11.83
N ASP A 3 2.04 4.38 -10.57
CA ASP A 3 3.10 4.57 -9.56
C ASP A 3 4.30 5.34 -10.12
N VAL A 4 4.02 6.48 -10.71
CA VAL A 4 5.04 7.27 -11.45
C VAL A 4 6.19 7.75 -10.56
N ASP A 5 5.95 7.90 -9.26
CA ASP A 5 6.97 8.26 -8.28
C ASP A 5 8.15 7.28 -8.26
N ASN A 6 7.94 6.00 -8.63
CA ASN A 6 8.97 4.97 -8.63
C ASN A 6 9.98 5.09 -9.80
N TRP A 7 9.63 5.81 -10.86
CA TRP A 7 10.46 5.90 -12.06
C TRP A 7 10.65 7.34 -12.59
N LEU A 8 10.18 8.34 -11.86
CA LEU A 8 10.43 9.74 -12.20
C LEU A 8 11.92 10.07 -12.04
N THR A 9 12.55 10.34 -13.18
CA THR A 9 13.89 10.89 -13.28
C THR A 9 13.84 12.15 -14.14
N PRO A 10 14.83 13.05 -14.10
CA PRO A 10 14.85 14.20 -15.00
C PRO A 10 14.64 13.83 -16.47
N ARG A 11 15.22 12.70 -16.92
CA ARG A 11 15.06 12.20 -18.29
C ARG A 11 13.64 11.75 -18.61
N THR A 12 12.99 10.99 -17.70
CA THR A 12 11.62 10.52 -17.92
C THR A 12 10.61 11.66 -17.84
N ILE A 13 10.84 12.65 -16.98
CA ILE A 13 10.05 13.87 -16.90
C ILE A 13 10.13 14.64 -18.24
N ASP A 14 11.30 14.81 -18.82
CA ASP A 14 11.48 15.49 -20.10
C ASP A 14 10.84 14.72 -21.27
N LEU A 15 10.87 13.39 -21.25
CA LEU A 15 10.13 12.57 -22.21
C LEU A 15 8.62 12.79 -22.11
N ILE A 16 8.05 12.74 -20.90
CA ILE A 16 6.62 12.98 -20.68
C ILE A 16 6.23 14.37 -21.17
N LYS A 17 7.02 15.40 -20.83
CA LYS A 17 6.78 16.78 -21.32
C LYS A 17 6.77 16.86 -22.83
N THR A 18 7.77 16.21 -23.49
CA THR A 18 7.91 16.21 -24.94
C THR A 18 6.71 15.53 -25.60
N GLU A 19 6.27 14.40 -25.08
CA GLU A 19 5.09 13.70 -25.60
C GLU A 19 3.80 14.49 -25.38
N MET A 20 3.62 15.15 -24.25
CA MET A 20 2.45 15.96 -23.94
C MET A 20 2.41 17.28 -24.70
N ASP A 21 3.56 17.96 -24.86
CA ASP A 21 3.71 19.20 -25.61
C ASP A 21 3.88 18.97 -27.11
N GLY A 22 4.04 17.71 -27.52
CA GLY A 22 4.45 17.31 -28.85
C GLY A 22 3.54 17.81 -29.98
N VAL A 23 4.15 18.08 -31.11
CA VAL A 23 3.54 18.63 -32.35
C VAL A 23 2.40 17.76 -32.89
N LYS A 24 2.38 16.48 -32.54
CA LYS A 24 1.30 15.54 -32.87
C LYS A 24 0.34 15.42 -31.67
N ARG A 25 -0.57 16.37 -31.54
CA ARG A 25 -1.73 16.17 -30.66
C ARG A 25 -2.53 14.98 -31.20
N SER A 26 -2.30 13.83 -30.62
CA SER A 26 -3.09 12.62 -30.90
C SER A 26 -4.51 12.87 -30.40
N LYS A 27 -5.44 13.10 -31.31
CA LYS A 27 -6.85 13.27 -30.96
C LYS A 27 -7.36 11.98 -30.32
N GLY A 28 -8.07 12.09 -29.20
CA GLY A 28 -8.70 10.95 -28.54
C GLY A 28 -7.80 10.17 -27.58
N VAL A 29 -6.62 10.70 -27.20
CA VAL A 29 -5.76 10.13 -26.17
C VAL A 29 -6.03 10.80 -24.82
N VAL A 30 -6.27 10.00 -23.79
CA VAL A 30 -6.36 10.43 -22.39
C VAL A 30 -5.15 9.86 -21.65
N THR A 31 -4.40 10.72 -20.97
CA THR A 31 -3.25 10.33 -20.18
C THR A 31 -3.61 10.38 -18.70
N LEU A 32 -3.46 9.26 -18.01
CA LEU A 32 -3.66 9.14 -16.57
C LEU A 32 -2.32 8.79 -15.91
N LEU A 33 -2.00 9.49 -14.83
CA LEU A 33 -0.88 9.16 -13.94
C LEU A 33 -1.43 8.82 -12.56
N THR A 34 -0.87 7.81 -11.91
CA THR A 34 -1.12 7.55 -10.49
C THR A 34 0.16 7.68 -9.68
N THR A 35 0.03 8.15 -8.46
CA THR A 35 1.13 8.23 -7.48
C THR A 35 0.60 8.15 -6.07
N ASN A 36 1.38 7.57 -5.16
CA ASN A 36 1.14 7.61 -3.73
C ASN A 36 1.82 8.82 -3.06
N TYR A 37 2.67 9.55 -3.81
CA TYR A 37 3.49 10.67 -3.33
C TYR A 37 3.34 11.88 -4.26
N PRO A 38 2.18 12.55 -4.26
CA PRO A 38 1.93 13.69 -5.15
C PRO A 38 2.93 14.84 -4.95
N GLU A 39 3.51 14.96 -3.76
CA GLU A 39 4.54 15.94 -3.44
C GLU A 39 5.87 15.71 -4.17
N LEU A 40 6.10 14.51 -4.69
CA LEU A 40 7.28 14.19 -5.50
C LEU A 40 7.09 14.54 -6.98
N LEU A 41 5.86 14.86 -7.41
CA LEU A 41 5.60 15.24 -8.78
C LEU A 41 6.15 16.65 -9.07
N PRO A 42 6.96 16.82 -10.13
CA PRO A 42 7.47 18.13 -10.49
C PRO A 42 6.34 19.10 -10.87
N SER A 43 6.42 20.34 -10.37
CA SER A 43 5.49 21.41 -10.74
C SER A 43 5.38 21.59 -12.26
N ALA A 44 6.47 21.33 -12.97
CA ALA A 44 6.51 21.36 -14.43
C ALA A 44 5.54 20.38 -15.13
N LEU A 45 5.05 19.35 -14.45
CA LEU A 45 4.02 18.44 -14.95
C LEU A 45 2.62 18.90 -14.57
N ILE A 46 2.45 19.46 -13.35
CA ILE A 46 1.15 19.74 -12.74
C ILE A 46 0.68 21.17 -13.07
N ASP A 47 1.58 22.17 -12.98
CA ASP A 47 1.23 23.60 -12.99
C ASP A 47 1.16 24.22 -14.39
N ARG A 48 1.33 23.47 -15.48
CA ARG A 48 1.30 24.03 -16.83
C ARG A 48 0.00 23.74 -17.55
N PRO A 49 -0.68 24.76 -18.08
CA PRO A 49 -1.83 24.58 -18.96
C PRO A 49 -1.50 23.69 -20.17
N GLY A 50 -2.38 22.76 -20.49
CA GLY A 50 -2.21 21.84 -21.63
C GLY A 50 -1.55 20.52 -21.30
N ARG A 51 -1.16 20.25 -20.04
CA ARG A 51 -0.66 18.97 -19.56
C ARG A 51 -1.72 18.27 -18.69
N PHE A 52 -1.48 18.12 -17.39
CA PHE A 52 -2.48 17.53 -16.49
C PHE A 52 -3.43 18.65 -16.02
N HIS A 53 -4.72 18.50 -16.34
CA HIS A 53 -5.73 19.52 -16.02
C HIS A 53 -6.43 19.19 -14.70
N ASP A 54 -6.57 17.90 -14.41
CA ASP A 54 -7.33 17.43 -13.27
C ASP A 54 -6.44 16.61 -12.35
N VAL A 55 -6.48 16.94 -11.07
CA VAL A 55 -5.84 16.16 -10.00
C VAL A 55 -6.94 15.59 -9.13
N LEU A 56 -7.07 14.28 -9.11
CA LEU A 56 -8.05 13.59 -8.31
C LEU A 56 -7.35 12.95 -7.11
N LYS A 57 -7.78 13.32 -5.91
CA LYS A 57 -7.33 12.72 -4.68
C LYS A 57 -8.27 11.58 -4.28
N PHE A 58 -7.71 10.42 -4.03
CA PHE A 58 -8.42 9.28 -3.50
C PHE A 58 -8.04 9.09 -2.03
N ASP A 59 -8.92 9.49 -1.15
CA ASP A 59 -8.76 9.27 0.28
C ASP A 59 -9.14 7.83 0.67
N LEU A 60 -8.79 7.43 1.89
CA LEU A 60 -9.28 6.16 2.43
C LEU A 60 -10.81 6.22 2.54
N PRO A 61 -11.50 5.09 2.31
CA PRO A 61 -12.96 5.05 2.37
C PRO A 61 -13.48 5.40 3.76
N GLY A 62 -14.48 6.26 3.81
CA GLY A 62 -15.22 6.59 5.01
C GLY A 62 -16.13 5.43 5.46
N THR A 63 -16.88 5.65 6.50
CA THR A 63 -17.78 4.63 7.10
C THR A 63 -18.81 4.10 6.09
N ASP A 64 -19.44 5.01 5.33
CA ASP A 64 -20.48 4.64 4.38
C ASP A 64 -19.93 3.90 3.17
N GLU A 65 -18.77 4.32 2.67
CA GLU A 65 -18.09 3.62 1.59
C GLU A 65 -17.64 2.23 2.04
N ARG A 66 -17.07 2.10 3.24
CA ARG A 66 -16.71 0.78 3.78
C ARG A 66 -17.93 -0.13 3.91
N ARG A 67 -19.06 0.39 4.38
CA ARG A 67 -20.33 -0.36 4.46
C ARG A 67 -20.74 -0.88 3.08
N GLN A 68 -20.69 -0.04 2.05
CA GLN A 68 -21.01 -0.45 0.68
C GLN A 68 -20.04 -1.51 0.16
N MET A 69 -18.74 -1.38 0.45
CA MET A 69 -17.73 -2.36 0.09
C MET A 69 -17.97 -3.71 0.75
N PHE A 70 -18.29 -3.74 2.06
CA PHE A 70 -18.65 -4.98 2.74
C PHE A 70 -19.90 -5.63 2.14
N THR A 71 -20.95 -4.87 1.90
CA THR A 71 -22.17 -5.38 1.28
C THR A 71 -21.89 -6.00 -0.11
N ARG A 72 -20.99 -5.40 -0.86
CA ARG A 72 -20.61 -5.86 -2.21
C ARG A 72 -19.72 -7.10 -2.19
N TRP A 73 -18.72 -7.15 -1.31
CA TRP A 73 -17.67 -8.15 -1.35
C TRP A 73 -17.85 -9.29 -0.35
N ILE A 74 -18.70 -9.10 0.66
CA ILE A 74 -19.07 -10.11 1.66
C ILE A 74 -20.60 -10.09 1.81
N PRO A 75 -21.33 -10.53 0.78
CA PRO A 75 -22.79 -10.53 0.83
C PRO A 75 -23.30 -11.52 1.87
N GLY A 76 -24.44 -11.20 2.50
CA GLY A 76 -25.11 -12.07 3.47
C GLY A 76 -24.75 -11.80 4.93
N LEU A 77 -23.96 -10.76 5.21
CA LEU A 77 -23.75 -10.32 6.59
C LEU A 77 -25.04 -9.80 7.23
N SER A 78 -25.26 -10.14 8.49
CA SER A 78 -26.29 -9.51 9.29
C SER A 78 -25.97 -8.03 9.53
N GLU A 79 -26.99 -7.22 9.82
CA GLU A 79 -26.79 -5.78 10.06
C GLU A 79 -25.84 -5.50 11.24
N SER A 80 -25.88 -6.34 12.29
CA SER A 80 -24.97 -6.25 13.42
C SER A 80 -23.52 -6.57 13.01
N ALA A 81 -23.30 -7.69 12.31
CA ALA A 81 -21.98 -8.09 11.83
C ALA A 81 -21.39 -7.07 10.85
N LEU A 82 -22.21 -6.50 9.97
CA LEU A 82 -21.82 -5.44 9.06
C LEU A 82 -21.38 -4.19 9.81
N THR A 83 -22.12 -3.79 10.84
CA THR A 83 -21.78 -2.61 11.64
C THR A 83 -20.48 -2.79 12.41
N GLU A 84 -20.27 -3.96 12.99
CA GLU A 84 -19.03 -4.33 13.69
C GLU A 84 -17.83 -4.36 12.74
N ALA A 85 -17.99 -4.97 11.56
CA ALA A 85 -16.93 -5.04 10.55
C ALA A 85 -16.52 -3.65 10.07
N VAL A 86 -17.48 -2.77 9.82
CA VAL A 86 -17.23 -1.38 9.42
C VAL A 86 -16.48 -0.61 10.50
N ALA A 87 -16.86 -0.80 11.77
CA ALA A 87 -16.16 -0.17 12.90
C ALA A 87 -14.73 -0.71 13.06
N ALA A 88 -14.53 -2.02 12.95
CA ALA A 88 -13.24 -2.68 13.11
C ALA A 88 -12.24 -2.35 11.97
N THR A 89 -12.72 -1.85 10.85
CA THR A 89 -11.90 -1.56 9.65
C THR A 89 -11.63 -0.08 9.43
N ASP A 90 -11.65 0.72 10.48
CA ASP A 90 -11.29 2.13 10.35
C ASP A 90 -9.84 2.29 9.84
N GLY A 91 -9.65 3.21 8.88
CA GLY A 91 -8.37 3.42 8.20
C GLY A 91 -7.96 2.30 7.22
N PHE A 92 -8.87 1.41 6.84
CA PHE A 92 -8.61 0.42 5.79
C PHE A 92 -8.84 1.02 4.40
N SER A 93 -7.96 0.67 3.44
CA SER A 93 -8.21 0.96 2.03
C SER A 93 -9.23 -0.01 1.43
N GLY A 94 -9.77 0.32 0.26
CA GLY A 94 -10.64 -0.59 -0.48
C GLY A 94 -9.99 -1.94 -0.77
N SER A 95 -8.69 -1.94 -1.08
CA SER A 95 -7.90 -3.16 -1.27
C SER A 95 -7.89 -4.06 -0.04
N HIS A 96 -7.72 -3.49 1.16
CA HIS A 96 -7.77 -4.26 2.40
C HIS A 96 -9.12 -4.96 2.60
N ILE A 97 -10.24 -4.25 2.36
CA ILE A 97 -11.58 -4.82 2.51
C ILE A 97 -11.85 -5.89 1.45
N TYR A 98 -11.40 -5.67 0.22
CA TYR A 98 -11.51 -6.66 -0.85
C TYR A 98 -10.76 -7.96 -0.53
N HIS A 99 -9.52 -7.86 -0.07
CA HIS A 99 -8.73 -9.03 0.34
C HIS A 99 -9.30 -9.70 1.59
N LEU A 100 -9.85 -8.93 2.52
CA LEU A 100 -10.58 -9.48 3.67
C LEU A 100 -11.74 -10.36 3.20
N GLY A 101 -12.53 -9.89 2.22
CA GLY A 101 -13.63 -10.68 1.65
C GLY A 101 -13.16 -12.00 1.04
N LYS A 102 -12.07 -12.00 0.30
CA LYS A 102 -11.46 -13.23 -0.21
C LYS A 102 -11.01 -14.17 0.90
N PHE A 103 -10.40 -13.60 1.95
CA PHE A 103 -9.91 -14.39 3.07
C PHE A 103 -11.05 -15.02 3.86
N VAL A 104 -12.16 -14.30 4.07
CA VAL A 104 -13.39 -14.85 4.67
C VAL A 104 -13.90 -16.04 3.88
N ALA A 105 -13.98 -15.94 2.56
CA ALA A 105 -14.42 -17.04 1.70
C ALA A 105 -13.51 -18.28 1.83
N ILE A 106 -12.20 -18.10 1.90
CA ILE A 106 -11.23 -19.19 2.10
C ILE A 106 -11.44 -19.86 3.46
N ILE A 107 -11.62 -19.09 4.55
CA ILE A 107 -11.87 -19.64 5.89
C ILE A 107 -13.16 -20.43 5.92
N GLN A 108 -14.24 -19.94 5.29
CA GLN A 108 -15.50 -20.67 5.20
C GLN A 108 -15.33 -22.02 4.48
N GLU A 109 -14.58 -22.04 3.38
CA GLU A 109 -14.36 -23.25 2.60
C GLU A 109 -13.47 -24.26 3.33
N GLN A 110 -12.41 -23.81 3.98
CA GLN A 110 -11.44 -24.68 4.65
C GLN A 110 -11.90 -25.16 6.03
N ASP A 111 -12.47 -24.28 6.83
CA ASP A 111 -12.78 -24.53 8.24
C ASP A 111 -14.26 -24.81 8.49
N GLY A 112 -15.11 -24.64 7.46
CA GLY A 112 -16.55 -24.85 7.54
C GLY A 112 -17.27 -23.88 8.48
N LEU A 113 -16.66 -22.72 8.74
CA LEU A 113 -17.22 -21.71 9.66
C LEU A 113 -18.42 -20.97 9.06
N SER A 114 -19.28 -20.48 9.94
CA SER A 114 -20.31 -19.52 9.52
C SER A 114 -19.69 -18.26 8.95
N LEU A 115 -20.42 -17.51 8.12
CA LEU A 115 -19.95 -16.25 7.54
C LEU A 115 -19.49 -15.26 8.63
N THR A 116 -20.23 -15.17 9.73
CA THR A 116 -19.92 -14.27 10.84
C THR A 116 -18.64 -14.69 11.58
N ASP A 117 -18.50 -16.00 11.86
CA ASP A 117 -17.30 -16.52 12.55
C ASP A 117 -16.05 -16.43 11.67
N ALA A 118 -16.20 -16.71 10.38
CA ALA A 118 -15.12 -16.55 9.42
C ALA A 118 -14.68 -15.09 9.30
N LEU A 119 -15.61 -14.14 9.29
CA LEU A 119 -15.31 -12.71 9.29
C LEU A 119 -14.61 -12.29 10.59
N ALA A 120 -15.07 -12.72 11.75
CA ALA A 120 -14.43 -12.43 13.03
C ALA A 120 -12.97 -12.95 13.06
N THR A 121 -12.77 -14.19 12.62
CA THR A 121 -11.45 -14.81 12.53
C THR A 121 -10.54 -14.04 11.57
N ALA A 122 -11.06 -13.63 10.41
CA ALA A 122 -10.30 -12.88 9.41
C ALA A 122 -9.90 -11.48 9.93
N LEU A 123 -10.81 -10.79 10.61
CA LEU A 123 -10.54 -9.48 11.20
C LEU A 123 -9.48 -9.57 12.30
N GLN A 124 -9.54 -10.59 13.16
CA GLN A 124 -8.53 -10.82 14.18
C GLN A 124 -7.15 -11.03 13.57
N LYS A 125 -7.01 -11.94 12.61
CA LYS A 125 -5.73 -12.21 11.93
C LYS A 125 -5.17 -10.96 11.25
N LEU A 126 -6.03 -10.14 10.67
CA LEU A 126 -5.62 -8.90 10.02
C LEU A 126 -5.14 -7.84 11.03
N ALA A 127 -5.80 -7.75 12.19
CA ALA A 127 -5.37 -6.87 13.28
C ALA A 127 -3.99 -7.26 13.81
N GLU A 128 -3.75 -8.56 14.02
CA GLU A 128 -2.44 -9.11 14.44
C GLU A 128 -1.34 -8.79 13.42
N GLN A 129 -1.62 -8.94 12.13
CA GLN A 129 -0.67 -8.58 11.07
C GLN A 129 -0.34 -7.09 11.04
N ARG A 130 -1.34 -6.22 11.22
CA ARG A 130 -1.11 -4.77 11.27
C ARG A 130 -0.26 -4.37 12.48
N GLU A 131 -0.48 -4.99 13.62
CA GLU A 131 0.32 -4.74 14.82
C GLU A 131 1.79 -5.15 14.60
N LEU A 132 2.02 -6.33 14.00
CA LEU A 132 3.36 -6.79 13.63
C LEU A 132 4.07 -5.82 12.66
N ILE A 133 3.37 -5.35 11.62
CA ILE A 133 3.94 -4.39 10.66
C ILE A 133 4.27 -3.07 11.35
N THR A 134 3.36 -2.56 12.18
CA THR A 134 3.54 -1.29 12.90
C THR A 134 4.70 -1.37 13.88
N SER A 135 4.81 -2.47 14.63
CA SER A 135 5.92 -2.70 15.56
C SER A 135 7.26 -2.78 14.82
N THR A 136 7.30 -3.45 13.67
CA THR A 136 8.50 -3.57 12.82
C THR A 136 8.90 -2.21 12.23
N GLN A 137 7.94 -1.39 11.79
CA GLN A 137 8.23 -0.05 11.28
C GLN A 137 8.74 0.89 12.39
N ARG A 138 8.15 0.83 13.60
CA ARG A 138 8.68 1.54 14.77
C ARG A 138 10.12 1.13 15.08
N TYR A 139 10.41 -0.16 15.03
CA TYR A 139 11.76 -0.68 15.24
C TYR A 139 12.72 -0.15 14.17
N LYS A 140 12.35 -0.17 12.89
CA LYS A 140 13.15 0.39 11.80
C LYS A 140 13.38 1.90 11.95
N SER A 141 12.39 2.66 12.38
CA SER A 141 12.53 4.12 12.60
C SER A 141 13.43 4.45 13.81
N MET A 142 13.43 3.60 14.83
CA MET A 142 14.35 3.71 15.98
C MET A 142 15.79 3.31 15.63
N TYR A 143 15.93 2.41 14.64
CA TYR A 143 17.22 1.85 14.20
C TYR A 143 17.69 2.39 12.86
N GLN A 144 17.24 3.57 12.42
CA GLN A 144 17.94 4.25 11.32
C GLN A 144 19.27 4.82 11.88
N PRO A 145 20.40 4.13 11.67
CA PRO A 145 21.68 4.69 12.03
C PRO A 145 21.98 5.78 10.99
N GLY A 146 21.93 7.02 11.36
CA GLY A 146 22.62 7.99 10.57
C GLY A 146 22.08 9.40 10.41
N ALA A 147 20.85 9.74 10.78
CA ALA A 147 20.41 11.13 10.60
C ALA A 147 20.53 12.03 11.84
N ALA A 148 20.55 11.47 13.04
CA ALA A 148 20.54 12.29 14.28
C ALA A 148 21.81 12.19 15.15
N MET A 149 22.73 11.27 14.88
CA MET A 149 23.94 11.07 15.72
C MET A 149 25.21 11.69 15.14
N VAL A 150 25.19 12.16 13.90
CA VAL A 150 26.37 12.78 13.26
C VAL A 150 26.61 14.22 13.71
N SER A 151 25.63 14.87 14.35
CA SER A 151 25.76 16.27 14.78
C SER A 151 26.31 16.47 16.19
N GLN A 152 26.44 15.42 17.02
CA GLN A 152 26.86 15.58 18.41
C GLN A 152 28.16 14.88 18.83
N LEU A 153 28.67 13.94 18.03
CA LEU A 153 29.94 13.30 18.34
C LEU A 153 30.81 13.32 17.07
N GLY A 154 31.72 14.25 17.00
CA GLY A 154 32.67 14.44 15.90
C GLY A 154 33.66 13.27 15.68
N THR A 155 33.22 12.04 15.81
CA THR A 155 33.98 10.84 15.55
C THR A 155 33.27 10.00 14.49
N ARG A 156 33.93 9.88 13.34
CA ARG A 156 33.55 9.03 12.23
C ARG A 156 33.48 7.59 12.71
N VAL A 157 32.27 7.06 12.88
CA VAL A 157 32.08 5.61 13.06
C VAL A 157 32.01 5.00 11.67
N GLU A 158 32.96 4.12 11.36
CA GLU A 158 32.93 3.37 10.09
C GLU A 158 31.70 2.50 10.03
N PRO A 159 31.04 2.40 8.87
CA PRO A 159 29.88 1.54 8.74
C PRO A 159 30.33 0.08 8.93
N MET A 160 29.69 -0.60 9.87
CA MET A 160 29.86 -2.03 10.10
C MET A 160 29.36 -2.76 8.85
N VAL A 161 30.28 -3.21 8.02
CA VAL A 161 29.97 -4.02 6.85
C VAL A 161 29.58 -5.39 7.37
N MET A 162 28.32 -5.78 7.23
CA MET A 162 27.86 -7.16 7.43
C MET A 162 28.54 -8.05 6.38
N LYS A 163 29.70 -8.60 6.70
CA LYS A 163 30.44 -9.50 5.79
C LYS A 163 30.07 -10.97 5.93
N ASP A 164 29.25 -11.35 6.92
CA ASP A 164 28.98 -12.75 7.23
C ASP A 164 27.47 -13.04 7.35
N PHE A 165 26.69 -12.67 6.34
CA PHE A 165 25.35 -13.22 6.17
C PHE A 165 25.42 -14.23 5.04
N GLU A 166 25.69 -15.52 5.38
CA GLU A 166 25.40 -16.60 4.45
C GLU A 166 23.89 -16.62 4.18
N PRO A 167 23.45 -16.60 2.92
CA PRO A 167 22.04 -16.75 2.61
C PRO A 167 21.61 -18.15 3.07
N LEU A 168 20.57 -18.21 3.91
CA LEU A 168 19.91 -19.46 4.28
C LEU A 168 19.55 -20.21 2.99
N ASP A 169 20.15 -21.38 2.81
CA ASP A 169 19.91 -22.26 1.69
C ASP A 169 18.41 -22.59 1.60
N ALA A 170 17.76 -22.14 0.55
CA ALA A 170 16.34 -22.33 0.29
C ALA A 170 15.94 -23.83 0.24
N GLY A 171 16.93 -24.75 0.14
CA GLY A 171 16.70 -26.19 0.19
C GLY A 171 16.40 -26.75 1.57
N ARG A 172 16.78 -26.08 2.66
CA ARG A 172 16.51 -26.55 4.04
C ARG A 172 15.15 -26.14 4.59
N ALA A 173 14.53 -25.10 4.05
CA ALA A 173 13.21 -24.64 4.49
C ALA A 173 12.07 -25.59 4.05
N TYR A 174 12.27 -26.35 2.96
CA TYR A 174 11.25 -27.28 2.43
C TYR A 174 11.19 -28.64 3.16
N SER A 175 12.18 -29.01 3.95
CA SER A 175 12.22 -30.32 4.63
C SER A 175 11.62 -30.33 6.04
N MET A 176 11.15 -29.20 6.56
CA MET A 176 10.48 -29.10 7.88
C MET A 176 8.96 -28.98 7.80
N LEU A 177 8.36 -29.08 6.62
CA LEU A 177 6.91 -28.99 6.40
C LEU A 177 6.29 -30.29 5.85
N HIS A 178 6.97 -31.45 6.01
CA HIS A 178 6.38 -32.77 5.75
C HIS A 178 6.67 -33.72 6.89
#